data_a5a6f0be82f377b603df904a566966fb
#
_entry.id   a5a6f0be82f377b603df904a566966fb
#
_cell.length_a   1.000
_cell.length_b   1.000
_cell.length_c   1.000
_cell.angle_alpha   90.00
_cell.angle_beta   90.00
_cell.angle_gamma   90.00
#
_symmetry.space_group_name_H-M   'P 1'
#
loop_
_entity.id
_entity.type
_entity.pdbx_description
1 polymer ?
#
loop_
_entity_poly.entity_id
_entity_poly.type
_entity_poly.pdbx_seq_one_letter_code
_entity_poly.pdbx_strand_id
1 'polypeptide(L)'
;MLFRSRKLRLHGGAKQYHHDVVGTNSRLDSMQAAVLLAKLPYLATWSERRREHAATYSNALADVSEVRTPVVDACNEPIFHQYTLRVERRDDLQAHLKSKGVGNAVYYPVPLHLQNCFSDLGYKRGRLPEAERAAGEVISLPIYPELTRDQVDYVADMIRGFYR
;
A
#
# COMPACT_ATOMS: atom_id res chain seq x y z
N MET A 1 2.04 -25.35 -8.48
CA MET A 1 2.11 -24.46 -7.31
C MET A 1 1.04 -24.77 -6.26
N LEU A 2 -0.26 -24.76 -6.57
CA LEU A 2 -1.38 -25.00 -5.63
C LEU A 2 -1.29 -26.29 -4.81
N PHE A 3 -0.86 -27.41 -5.40
CA PHE A 3 -0.75 -28.69 -4.70
C PHE A 3 0.32 -28.65 -3.58
N ARG A 4 1.49 -28.07 -3.86
CA ARG A 4 2.56 -27.92 -2.87
C ARG A 4 2.15 -27.01 -1.72
N SER A 5 1.48 -25.89 -2.02
CA SER A 5 0.99 -24.96 -1.00
C SER A 5 -0.07 -25.60 -0.09
N ARG A 6 -1.00 -26.39 -0.65
CA ARG A 6 -1.98 -27.14 0.15
C ARG A 6 -1.31 -28.13 1.09
N LYS A 7 -0.25 -28.80 0.65
CA LYS A 7 0.50 -29.76 1.45
C LYS A 7 1.25 -29.06 2.59
N LEU A 8 1.96 -27.98 2.28
CA LEU A 8 2.73 -27.21 3.27
C LEU A 8 1.84 -26.61 4.38
N ARG A 9 0.66 -26.05 4.05
CA ARG A 9 -0.26 -25.46 5.02
C ARG A 9 -0.90 -26.47 5.97
N LEU A 10 -0.81 -27.77 5.66
CA LEU A 10 -1.34 -28.91 6.44
C LEU A 10 -0.21 -29.75 7.02
N HIS A 11 0.78 -29.11 7.62
CA HIS A 11 1.94 -29.76 8.24
C HIS A 11 2.81 -30.59 7.28
N GLY A 12 2.71 -30.34 5.96
CA GLY A 12 3.53 -31.04 4.96
C GLY A 12 2.98 -32.37 4.47
N GLY A 13 1.73 -32.71 4.79
CA GLY A 13 1.07 -33.95 4.40
C GLY A 13 -0.17 -33.75 3.53
N ALA A 14 -0.50 -34.75 2.73
CA ALA A 14 -1.76 -34.82 1.99
C ALA A 14 -2.77 -35.79 2.64
N LYS A 15 -2.27 -36.70 3.47
CA LYS A 15 -3.07 -37.68 4.24
C LYS A 15 -2.90 -37.39 5.72
N GLN A 16 -3.98 -37.55 6.49
CA GLN A 16 -3.96 -37.32 7.94
C GLN A 16 -2.87 -38.18 8.61
N TYR A 17 -2.07 -37.56 9.48
CA TYR A 17 -0.93 -38.13 10.20
C TYR A 17 0.25 -38.65 9.33
N HIS A 18 0.26 -38.32 8.03
CA HIS A 18 1.38 -38.65 7.15
C HIS A 18 1.97 -37.35 6.57
N HIS A 19 3.24 -37.11 6.84
CA HIS A 19 3.93 -35.86 6.46
C HIS A 19 5.14 -36.21 5.59
N ASP A 20 5.14 -35.74 4.32
CA ASP A 20 6.24 -36.01 3.38
C ASP A 20 7.29 -34.90 3.37
N VAL A 21 6.95 -33.73 3.87
CA VAL A 21 7.84 -32.57 4.00
C VAL A 21 7.53 -31.82 5.29
N VAL A 22 8.47 -31.04 5.77
CA VAL A 22 8.22 -30.11 6.89
C VAL A 22 7.25 -29.03 6.41
N GLY A 23 6.14 -28.86 7.11
CA GLY A 23 5.13 -27.85 6.82
C GLY A 23 4.69 -27.09 8.07
N THR A 24 3.69 -26.24 7.92
CA THR A 24 3.13 -25.41 8.99
C THR A 24 1.64 -25.65 9.17
N ASN A 25 1.08 -25.25 10.30
CA ASN A 25 -0.35 -25.07 10.45
C ASN A 25 -0.71 -23.67 9.90
N SER A 26 -1.14 -23.61 8.64
CA SER A 26 -1.55 -22.36 7.98
C SER A 26 -2.94 -22.51 7.37
N ARG A 27 -3.92 -22.78 8.23
CA ARG A 27 -5.34 -22.89 7.89
C ARG A 27 -6.05 -21.58 8.21
N LEU A 28 -7.20 -21.37 7.59
CA LEU A 28 -8.11 -20.31 8.02
C LEU A 28 -8.77 -20.74 9.33
N ASP A 29 -8.49 -20.00 10.38
CA ASP A 29 -9.11 -20.21 11.69
C ASP A 29 -10.60 -19.86 11.65
N SER A 30 -11.43 -20.60 12.41
CA SER A 30 -12.89 -20.39 12.41
C SER A 30 -13.28 -19.01 12.90
N MET A 31 -12.57 -18.44 13.89
CA MET A 31 -12.83 -17.08 14.36
C MET A 31 -12.46 -16.04 13.29
N GLN A 32 -11.32 -16.22 12.61
CA GLN A 32 -10.94 -15.38 11.48
C GLN A 32 -11.93 -15.48 10.32
N ALA A 33 -12.40 -16.68 10.01
CA ALA A 33 -13.43 -16.90 8.99
C ALA A 33 -14.74 -16.18 9.34
N ALA A 34 -15.19 -16.25 10.60
CA ALA A 34 -16.39 -15.55 11.06
C ALA A 34 -16.27 -14.02 10.92
N VAL A 35 -15.11 -13.45 11.29
CA VAL A 35 -14.83 -12.01 11.10
C VAL A 35 -14.88 -11.64 9.62
N LEU A 36 -14.25 -12.44 8.75
CA LEU A 36 -14.26 -12.18 7.31
C LEU A 36 -15.67 -12.29 6.71
N LEU A 37 -16.47 -13.28 7.13
CA LEU A 37 -17.85 -13.41 6.70
C LEU A 37 -18.71 -12.21 7.11
N ALA A 38 -18.53 -11.69 8.32
CA ALA A 38 -19.22 -10.49 8.77
C ALA A 38 -18.85 -9.23 7.97
N LYS A 39 -17.59 -9.15 7.47
CA LYS A 39 -17.09 -8.01 6.68
C LYS A 39 -17.37 -8.13 5.18
N LEU A 40 -17.52 -9.33 4.66
CA LEU A 40 -17.63 -9.60 3.22
C LEU A 40 -18.77 -8.82 2.53
N PRO A 41 -19.97 -8.66 3.11
CA PRO A 41 -21.05 -7.89 2.49
C PRO A 41 -20.70 -6.43 2.23
N TYR A 42 -19.76 -5.86 2.97
CA TYR A 42 -19.36 -4.44 2.86
C TYR A 42 -18.19 -4.21 1.90
N LEU A 43 -17.52 -5.26 1.45
CA LEU A 43 -16.24 -5.15 0.70
C LEU A 43 -16.40 -4.34 -0.59
N ALA A 44 -17.48 -4.53 -1.34
CA ALA A 44 -17.75 -3.79 -2.58
C ALA A 44 -17.91 -2.28 -2.31
N THR A 45 -18.74 -1.93 -1.32
CA THR A 45 -18.95 -0.54 -0.91
C THR A 45 -17.67 0.11 -0.40
N TRP A 46 -16.86 -0.60 0.38
CA TRP A 46 -15.58 -0.07 0.85
C TRP A 46 -14.60 0.17 -0.29
N SER A 47 -14.57 -0.71 -1.29
CA SER A 47 -13.71 -0.54 -2.48
C SER A 47 -14.15 0.66 -3.30
N GLU A 48 -15.47 0.86 -3.49
CA GLU A 48 -16.02 2.02 -4.19
C GLU A 48 -15.66 3.33 -3.51
N ARG A 49 -15.90 3.44 -2.20
CA ARG A 49 -15.55 4.65 -1.43
C ARG A 49 -14.06 4.98 -1.52
N ARG A 50 -13.18 3.99 -1.51
CA ARG A 50 -11.73 4.22 -1.69
C ARG A 50 -11.43 4.77 -3.09
N ARG A 51 -12.11 4.30 -4.15
CA ARG A 51 -12.00 4.85 -5.51
C ARG A 51 -12.47 6.30 -5.58
N GLU A 52 -13.59 6.62 -4.95
CA GLU A 52 -14.11 8.00 -4.85
C GLU A 52 -13.11 8.93 -4.16
N HIS A 53 -12.55 8.52 -3.02
CA HIS A 53 -11.52 9.30 -2.32
C HIS A 53 -10.25 9.48 -3.15
N ALA A 54 -9.82 8.44 -3.85
CA ALA A 54 -8.66 8.50 -4.74
C ALA A 54 -8.89 9.48 -5.91
N ALA A 55 -10.08 9.45 -6.51
CA ALA A 55 -10.46 10.40 -7.56
C ALA A 55 -10.49 11.84 -7.00
N THR A 56 -11.02 12.03 -5.79
CA THR A 56 -11.02 13.33 -5.11
C THR A 56 -9.61 13.87 -4.91
N TYR A 57 -8.68 13.07 -4.38
CA TYR A 57 -7.28 13.47 -4.24
C TYR A 57 -6.65 13.80 -5.59
N SER A 58 -6.85 12.94 -6.60
CA SER A 58 -6.26 13.15 -7.92
C SER A 58 -6.73 14.46 -8.54
N ASN A 59 -8.03 14.78 -8.45
CA ASN A 59 -8.59 16.02 -8.96
C ASN A 59 -8.10 17.25 -8.18
N ALA A 60 -8.05 17.16 -6.84
CA ALA A 60 -7.63 18.27 -5.99
C ALA A 60 -6.13 18.61 -6.12
N LEU A 61 -5.32 17.66 -6.55
CA LEU A 61 -3.86 17.82 -6.69
C LEU A 61 -3.39 17.93 -8.14
N ALA A 62 -4.30 17.95 -9.12
CA ALA A 62 -3.97 17.91 -10.55
C ALA A 62 -3.16 19.11 -11.03
N ASP A 63 -3.29 20.27 -10.38
CA ASP A 63 -2.62 21.53 -10.73
C ASP A 63 -1.34 21.79 -9.91
N VAL A 64 -0.93 20.84 -9.05
CA VAL A 64 0.32 20.95 -8.26
C VAL A 64 1.44 20.24 -9.01
N SER A 65 2.31 20.99 -9.65
CA SER A 65 3.38 20.49 -10.55
C SER A 65 4.36 19.53 -9.87
N GLU A 66 4.62 19.73 -8.56
CA GLU A 66 5.54 18.94 -7.74
C GLU A 66 4.94 17.61 -7.27
N VAL A 67 3.66 17.37 -7.57
CA VAL A 67 2.91 16.17 -7.14
C VAL A 67 2.51 15.36 -8.35
N ARG A 68 2.84 14.07 -8.35
CA ARG A 68 2.36 13.09 -9.34
C ARG A 68 1.43 12.10 -8.68
N THR A 69 0.17 12.10 -9.10
CA THR A 69 -0.84 11.15 -8.64
C THR A 69 -0.66 9.78 -9.31
N PRO A 70 -1.19 8.69 -8.74
CA PRO A 70 -1.15 7.38 -9.37
C PRO A 70 -1.85 7.38 -10.74
N VAL A 71 -1.19 6.83 -11.75
CA VAL A 71 -1.77 6.59 -13.06
C VAL A 71 -2.43 5.21 -13.04
N VAL A 72 -3.67 5.14 -13.51
CA VAL A 72 -4.44 3.90 -13.60
C VAL A 72 -4.75 3.64 -15.07
N ASP A 73 -4.31 2.49 -15.58
CA ASP A 73 -4.66 2.06 -16.93
C ASP A 73 -6.17 1.79 -17.05
N ALA A 74 -6.76 2.09 -18.21
CA ALA A 74 -8.21 1.99 -18.44
C ALA A 74 -8.77 0.56 -18.25
N CYS A 75 -7.90 -0.47 -18.35
CA CYS A 75 -8.29 -1.87 -18.13
C CYS A 75 -8.23 -2.30 -16.67
N ASN A 76 -7.79 -1.43 -15.74
CA ASN A 76 -7.61 -1.75 -14.33
C ASN A 76 -8.70 -1.12 -13.48
N GLU A 77 -9.13 -1.87 -12.47
CA GLU A 77 -10.05 -1.42 -11.42
C GLU A 77 -9.36 -1.49 -10.05
N PRO A 78 -8.55 -0.49 -9.66
CA PRO A 78 -7.83 -0.50 -8.39
C PRO A 78 -8.76 -0.28 -7.21
N ILE A 79 -8.44 -0.89 -6.08
CA ILE A 79 -9.15 -0.69 -4.81
C ILE A 79 -8.46 0.34 -3.90
N PHE A 80 -7.32 0.86 -4.27
CA PHE A 80 -6.53 1.82 -3.50
C PHE A 80 -6.36 1.42 -2.04
N HIS A 81 -5.76 0.23 -1.82
CA HIS A 81 -5.32 -0.15 -0.48
C HIS A 81 -4.40 0.91 0.13
N GLN A 82 -3.59 1.51 -0.71
CA GLN A 82 -2.77 2.69 -0.45
C GLN A 82 -2.97 3.68 -1.60
N TYR A 83 -3.03 4.98 -1.28
CA TYR A 83 -2.98 6.05 -2.27
C TYR A 83 -1.62 6.73 -2.15
N THR A 84 -0.71 6.40 -3.07
CA THR A 84 0.70 6.78 -3.00
C THR A 84 1.02 7.80 -4.08
N LEU A 85 1.45 8.98 -3.66
CA LEU A 85 1.96 10.04 -4.53
C LEU A 85 3.46 9.88 -4.77
N ARG A 86 3.96 10.44 -5.85
CA ARG A 86 5.37 10.81 -6.01
C ARG A 86 5.47 12.33 -5.91
N VAL A 87 6.35 12.82 -5.06
CA VAL A 87 6.40 14.24 -4.72
C VAL A 87 7.84 14.73 -4.65
N GLU A 88 8.05 16.00 -4.96
CA GLU A 88 9.29 16.69 -4.67
C GLU A 88 9.37 17.05 -3.18
N ARG A 89 10.58 17.16 -2.62
CA ARG A 89 10.81 17.48 -1.21
C ARG A 89 10.01 16.60 -0.25
N ARG A 90 9.95 15.29 -0.53
CA ARG A 90 9.12 14.31 0.17
C ARG A 90 9.26 14.36 1.70
N ASP A 91 10.49 14.48 2.22
CA ASP A 91 10.75 14.45 3.66
C ASP A 91 10.24 15.73 4.34
N ASP A 92 10.37 16.89 3.68
CA ASP A 92 9.83 18.16 4.15
C ASP A 92 8.29 18.13 4.16
N LEU A 93 7.68 17.64 3.07
CA LEU A 93 6.23 17.46 3.01
C LEU A 93 5.75 16.47 4.09
N GLN A 94 6.48 15.40 4.33
CA GLN A 94 6.15 14.44 5.38
C GLN A 94 6.12 15.12 6.76
N ALA A 95 7.13 15.92 7.07
CA ALA A 95 7.21 16.67 8.32
C ALA A 95 6.08 17.71 8.43
N HIS A 96 5.80 18.43 7.33
CA HIS A 96 4.70 19.39 7.26
C HIS A 96 3.35 18.72 7.55
N LEU A 97 3.02 17.64 6.87
CA LEU A 97 1.77 16.91 7.06
C LEU A 97 1.62 16.40 8.51
N LYS A 98 2.70 15.86 9.09
CA LYS A 98 2.70 15.47 10.52
C LYS A 98 2.41 16.64 11.44
N SER A 99 2.98 17.81 11.19
CA SER A 99 2.74 19.03 11.99
C SER A 99 1.29 19.52 11.91
N LYS A 100 0.58 19.16 10.84
CA LYS A 100 -0.85 19.45 10.61
C LYS A 100 -1.78 18.33 11.07
N GLY A 101 -1.25 17.31 11.77
CA GLY A 101 -2.04 16.17 12.26
C GLY A 101 -2.46 15.19 11.16
N VAL A 102 -1.87 15.26 9.97
CA VAL A 102 -2.17 14.35 8.86
C VAL A 102 -1.28 13.12 8.95
N GLY A 103 -1.90 11.94 9.15
CA GLY A 103 -1.22 10.65 9.07
C GLY A 103 -0.68 10.39 7.67
N ASN A 104 0.54 9.89 7.58
CA ASN A 104 1.17 9.54 6.30
C ASN A 104 2.23 8.45 6.49
N ALA A 105 2.61 7.78 5.42
CA ALA A 105 3.63 6.74 5.47
C ALA A 105 4.44 6.67 4.18
N VAL A 106 5.64 6.10 4.26
CA VAL A 106 6.51 5.85 3.10
C VAL A 106 6.65 4.34 2.91
N TYR A 107 6.18 3.85 1.77
CA TYR A 107 6.23 2.43 1.41
C TYR A 107 7.01 2.25 0.09
N TYR A 108 8.34 2.03 0.08
CA TYR A 108 9.21 1.82 1.26
C TYR A 108 10.41 2.78 1.18
N PRO A 109 10.99 3.23 2.31
CA PRO A 109 12.06 4.22 2.30
C PRO A 109 13.41 3.65 1.83
N VAL A 110 13.57 2.33 1.88
CA VAL A 110 14.78 1.64 1.41
C VAL A 110 14.37 0.57 0.39
N PRO A 111 14.86 0.64 -0.86
CA PRO A 111 14.63 -0.39 -1.86
C PRO A 111 15.15 -1.77 -1.43
N LEU A 112 14.48 -2.85 -1.82
CA LEU A 112 14.82 -4.21 -1.39
C LEU A 112 16.28 -4.58 -1.67
N HIS A 113 16.82 -4.21 -2.83
CA HIS A 113 18.20 -4.53 -3.22
C HIS A 113 19.27 -3.80 -2.37
N LEU A 114 18.88 -2.78 -1.60
CA LEU A 114 19.75 -2.04 -0.68
C LEU A 114 19.50 -2.43 0.79
N GLN A 115 18.64 -3.40 1.06
CA GLN A 115 18.43 -3.92 2.41
C GLN A 115 19.62 -4.79 2.83
N ASN A 116 20.06 -4.66 4.08
CA ASN A 116 21.20 -5.39 4.61
C ASN A 116 21.06 -6.92 4.49
N CYS A 117 19.82 -7.44 4.61
CA CYS A 117 19.56 -8.88 4.46
C CYS A 117 19.76 -9.41 3.04
N PHE A 118 19.96 -8.56 2.04
CA PHE A 118 20.24 -8.91 0.63
C PHE A 118 21.62 -8.45 0.16
N SER A 119 22.52 -8.08 1.09
CA SER A 119 23.86 -7.59 0.77
C SER A 119 24.74 -8.62 0.04
N ASP A 120 24.49 -9.91 0.29
CA ASP A 120 25.17 -11.05 -0.35
C ASP A 120 24.83 -11.19 -1.85
N LEU A 121 23.72 -10.59 -2.32
CA LEU A 121 23.37 -10.56 -3.73
C LEU A 121 24.23 -9.59 -4.56
N GLY A 122 25.07 -8.79 -3.91
CA GLY A 122 26.05 -7.90 -4.56
C GLY A 122 25.47 -6.66 -5.25
N TYR A 123 24.19 -6.35 -5.07
CA TYR A 123 23.59 -5.12 -5.58
C TYR A 123 24.15 -3.90 -4.84
N LYS A 124 24.39 -2.84 -5.60
CA LYS A 124 24.86 -1.55 -5.07
C LYS A 124 23.93 -0.43 -5.49
N ARG A 125 24.02 0.70 -4.78
CA ARG A 125 23.32 1.94 -5.16
C ARG A 125 23.62 2.30 -6.62
N GLY A 126 22.58 2.77 -7.33
CA GLY A 126 22.62 3.08 -8.76
C GLY A 126 22.30 1.88 -9.67
N ARG A 127 22.19 0.66 -9.15
CA ARG A 127 21.90 -0.53 -9.97
C ARG A 127 20.44 -0.60 -10.41
N LEU A 128 19.51 -0.10 -9.58
CA LEU A 128 18.07 -0.03 -9.88
C LEU A 128 17.58 1.41 -9.67
N PRO A 129 17.93 2.36 -10.55
CA PRO A 129 17.75 3.79 -10.34
C PRO A 129 16.27 4.18 -10.16
N GLU A 130 15.34 3.54 -10.85
CA GLU A 130 13.91 3.85 -10.72
C GLU A 130 13.36 3.44 -9.33
N ALA A 131 13.77 2.30 -8.79
CA ALA A 131 13.39 1.88 -7.45
C ALA A 131 14.00 2.79 -6.37
N GLU A 132 15.24 3.23 -6.58
CA GLU A 132 15.94 4.13 -5.66
C GLU A 132 15.32 5.52 -5.69
N ARG A 133 14.97 6.04 -6.87
CA ARG A 133 14.27 7.31 -7.03
C ARG A 133 12.89 7.25 -6.39
N ALA A 134 12.10 6.20 -6.66
CA ALA A 134 10.79 6.02 -6.06
C ALA A 134 10.86 6.02 -4.53
N ALA A 135 11.83 5.33 -3.92
CA ALA A 135 12.01 5.33 -2.47
C ALA A 135 12.26 6.71 -1.86
N GLY A 136 12.85 7.63 -2.63
CA GLY A 136 13.06 9.04 -2.24
C GLY A 136 11.84 9.94 -2.44
N GLU A 137 10.93 9.59 -3.35
CA GLU A 137 9.84 10.46 -3.80
C GLU A 137 8.46 10.05 -3.28
N VAL A 138 8.24 8.77 -2.89
CA VAL A 138 6.90 8.29 -2.57
C VAL A 138 6.44 8.68 -1.18
N ILE A 139 5.14 9.01 -1.08
CA ILE A 139 4.43 9.23 0.19
C ILE A 139 2.99 8.74 0.03
N SER A 140 2.49 7.98 1.01
CA SER A 140 1.12 7.48 1.02
C SER A 140 0.24 8.32 1.93
N LEU A 141 -0.91 8.75 1.39
CA LEU A 141 -1.92 9.54 2.09
C LEU A 141 -2.94 8.63 2.79
N PRO A 142 -3.68 9.16 3.79
CA PRO A 142 -4.77 8.43 4.41
C PRO A 142 -5.82 8.06 3.36
N ILE A 143 -6.18 6.79 3.29
CA ILE A 143 -7.27 6.30 2.44
C ILE A 143 -7.95 5.10 3.08
N TYR A 144 -9.20 5.28 3.49
CA TYR A 144 -10.07 4.24 4.05
C TYR A 144 -11.53 4.61 3.80
N PRO A 145 -12.47 3.64 3.83
CA PRO A 145 -13.84 3.87 3.40
C PRO A 145 -14.62 4.92 4.19
N GLU A 146 -14.26 5.13 5.46
CA GLU A 146 -14.95 6.03 6.39
C GLU A 146 -14.45 7.48 6.33
N LEU A 147 -13.42 7.79 5.51
CA LEU A 147 -12.99 9.18 5.31
C LEU A 147 -14.18 10.04 4.83
N THR A 148 -14.31 11.22 5.43
CA THR A 148 -15.25 12.22 4.93
C THR A 148 -14.63 13.03 3.80
N ARG A 149 -15.48 13.67 3.00
CA ARG A 149 -15.04 14.57 1.94
C ARG A 149 -14.17 15.70 2.51
N ASP A 150 -14.59 16.31 3.60
CA ASP A 150 -13.85 17.40 4.26
C ASP A 150 -12.45 16.97 4.73
N GLN A 151 -12.31 15.73 5.18
CA GLN A 151 -11.00 15.19 5.57
C GLN A 151 -10.08 15.01 4.36
N VAL A 152 -10.61 14.54 3.23
CA VAL A 152 -9.85 14.39 1.98
C VAL A 152 -9.43 15.76 1.47
N ASP A 153 -10.36 16.73 1.45
CA ASP A 153 -10.11 18.10 0.99
C ASP A 153 -9.08 18.78 1.92
N TYR A 154 -9.17 18.60 3.24
CA TYR A 154 -8.18 19.12 4.19
C TYR A 154 -6.76 18.61 3.90
N VAL A 155 -6.61 17.30 3.66
CA VAL A 155 -5.29 16.71 3.33
C VAL A 155 -4.74 17.31 2.03
N ALA A 156 -5.59 17.45 1.00
CA ALA A 156 -5.21 18.06 -0.27
C ALA A 156 -4.78 19.53 -0.10
N ASP A 157 -5.52 20.30 0.70
CA ASP A 157 -5.21 21.70 1.00
C ASP A 157 -3.87 21.86 1.74
N MET A 158 -3.55 20.96 2.68
CA MET A 158 -2.26 20.98 3.37
C MET A 158 -1.10 20.71 2.40
N ILE A 159 -1.29 19.83 1.41
CA ILE A 159 -0.28 19.60 0.38
C ILE A 159 -0.14 20.82 -0.54
N ARG A 160 -1.26 21.35 -1.03
CA ARG A 160 -1.26 22.57 -1.86
C ARG A 160 -0.62 23.77 -1.15
N GLY A 161 -0.90 23.95 0.14
CA GLY A 161 -0.32 25.01 0.95
C GLY A 161 1.18 24.88 1.18
N PHE A 162 1.73 23.66 1.11
CA PHE A 162 3.16 23.40 1.25
C PHE A 162 3.96 23.81 0.00
N TYR A 163 3.37 23.68 -1.19
CA TYR A 163 4.03 23.99 -2.49
C TYR A 163 3.74 25.40 -3.01
N ARG A 164 2.86 26.16 -2.37
CA ARG A 164 2.65 27.59 -2.65
C ARG A 164 3.64 28.45 -1.91
#